data_ad6f8fc111e7a409e7b3ceb58eeefe27
#
_entry.id   ad6f8fc111e7a409e7b3ceb58eeefe27
#
_cell.length_a   1.000
_cell.length_b   1.000
_cell.length_c   1.000
_cell.angle_alpha   90.00
_cell.angle_beta   90.00
_cell.angle_gamma   90.00
#
_symmetry.space_group_name_H-M   'P 1'
#
loop_
_entity.id
_entity.type
_entity.pdbx_description
1 polymer ?
#
loop_
_entity_poly.entity_id
_entity_poly.type
_entity_poly.pdbx_seq_one_letter_code
_entity_poly.pdbx_strand_id
1 'polypeptide(L)'
;MSHHIYHTKGIVIEAFNVKEANKTYWIFTRDLGMILASAQGVRLAASKLRFSLQPLSIAEISLVRGRAGWRIVNAREISNVYWLIKGIPQGVAMTSRVLKLIRRLVTGEEKNEALFDCLFEGLRYVAGEVNGIMPTTKQIMNLEFILLLQVLYTLGYFAPPTELLWCINDPLSPEMIENMSTYRSAALAHINSSINETQL
;
A
#
# COMPACT_ATOMS: atom_id res chain seq x y z
N MET A 1 32.26 -11.88 -3.19
CA MET A 1 31.81 -10.66 -2.49
C MET A 1 30.54 -11.00 -1.72
N SER A 2 30.56 -10.82 -0.40
CA SER A 2 29.34 -10.98 0.43
C SER A 2 28.42 -9.80 0.14
N HIS A 3 27.22 -10.06 -0.37
CA HIS A 3 26.19 -9.03 -0.54
C HIS A 3 25.40 -8.94 0.76
N HIS A 4 25.24 -7.72 1.28
CA HIS A 4 24.33 -7.48 2.39
C HIS A 4 22.89 -7.79 1.96
N ILE A 5 22.17 -8.57 2.76
CA ILE A 5 20.76 -8.90 2.53
C ILE A 5 19.93 -8.00 3.45
N TYR A 6 19.01 -7.26 2.84
CA TYR A 6 18.03 -6.44 3.52
C TYR A 6 16.71 -7.20 3.64
N HIS A 7 16.13 -7.22 4.83
CA HIS A 7 14.83 -7.82 5.09
C HIS A 7 13.83 -6.73 5.43
N THR A 8 12.68 -6.73 4.76
CA THR A 8 11.64 -5.73 4.98
C THR A 8 10.26 -6.29 4.62
N LYS A 9 9.20 -5.70 5.16
CA LYS A 9 7.85 -5.90 4.66
C LYS A 9 7.62 -4.99 3.46
N GLY A 10 6.90 -5.46 2.46
CA GLY A 10 6.58 -4.69 1.25
C GLY A 10 5.17 -4.95 0.75
N ILE A 11 4.57 -3.90 0.20
CA ILE A 11 3.30 -3.94 -0.55
C ILE A 11 3.66 -3.86 -2.03
N VAL A 12 3.31 -4.89 -2.80
CA VAL A 12 3.55 -4.92 -4.25
C VAL A 12 2.53 -4.04 -4.95
N ILE A 13 2.99 -2.90 -5.47
CA ILE A 13 2.13 -1.91 -6.14
C ILE A 13 1.87 -2.31 -7.60
N GLU A 14 2.95 -2.56 -8.33
CA GLU A 14 2.92 -2.85 -9.77
C GLU A 14 3.97 -3.89 -10.15
N ALA A 15 3.73 -4.61 -11.25
CA ALA A 15 4.66 -5.60 -11.78
C ALA A 15 4.73 -5.51 -13.30
N PHE A 16 5.95 -5.47 -13.83
CA PHE A 16 6.24 -5.39 -15.27
C PHE A 16 7.04 -6.59 -15.75
N ASN A 17 6.68 -7.15 -16.89
CA ASN A 17 7.47 -8.20 -17.50
C ASN A 17 8.75 -7.61 -18.10
N VAL A 18 9.88 -8.26 -17.83
CA VAL A 18 11.18 -7.89 -18.39
C VAL A 18 11.80 -9.14 -19.00
N LYS A 19 12.04 -9.10 -20.31
CA LYS A 19 12.46 -10.28 -21.08
C LYS A 19 11.51 -11.47 -20.87
N GLU A 20 11.95 -12.67 -21.15
CA GLU A 20 11.09 -13.87 -21.13
C GLU A 20 10.78 -14.37 -19.71
N ALA A 21 11.73 -14.30 -18.80
CA ALA A 21 11.65 -14.98 -17.51
C ALA A 21 11.57 -14.03 -16.30
N ASN A 22 11.85 -12.73 -16.46
CA ASN A 22 12.03 -11.79 -15.37
C ASN A 22 10.84 -10.86 -15.21
N LYS A 23 10.73 -10.25 -14.03
CA LYS A 23 9.85 -9.11 -13.75
C LYS A 23 10.57 -8.05 -12.96
N THR A 24 10.08 -6.83 -13.07
CA THR A 24 10.42 -5.69 -12.20
C THR A 24 9.17 -5.26 -11.47
N TYR A 25 9.33 -4.83 -10.23
CA TYR A 25 8.25 -4.51 -9.31
C TYR A 25 8.45 -3.14 -8.71
N TRP A 26 7.39 -2.33 -8.67
CA TRP A 26 7.28 -1.24 -7.73
C TRP A 26 6.76 -1.79 -6.41
N ILE A 27 7.53 -1.60 -5.36
CA ILE A 27 7.21 -2.10 -4.02
C ILE A 27 7.35 -0.94 -3.04
N PHE A 28 6.29 -0.67 -2.31
CA PHE A 28 6.38 0.22 -1.16
C PHE A 28 6.78 -0.62 0.04
N THR A 29 7.95 -0.32 0.61
CA THR A 29 8.55 -1.09 1.69
C THR A 29 8.54 -0.29 2.99
N ARG A 30 8.49 -1.00 4.12
CA ARG A 30 8.49 -0.37 5.44
C ARG A 30 9.80 0.36 5.75
N ASP A 31 10.93 -0.22 5.33
CA ASP A 31 12.25 0.22 5.76
C ASP A 31 13.05 0.95 4.70
N LEU A 32 12.63 0.88 3.42
CA LEU A 32 13.38 1.43 2.29
C LEU A 32 12.54 2.37 1.40
N GLY A 33 11.29 2.70 1.80
CA GLY A 33 10.39 3.51 0.99
C GLY A 33 9.94 2.84 -0.30
N MET A 34 9.75 3.62 -1.37
CA MET A 34 9.32 3.14 -2.69
C MET A 34 10.54 2.69 -3.49
N ILE A 35 10.64 1.40 -3.75
CA ILE A 35 11.75 0.81 -4.50
C ILE A 35 11.30 0.21 -5.82
N LEU A 36 12.20 0.24 -6.81
CA LEU A 36 12.09 -0.55 -8.03
C LEU A 36 13.03 -1.75 -7.92
N ALA A 37 12.46 -2.97 -7.83
CA ALA A 37 13.23 -4.18 -7.59
C ALA A 37 12.99 -5.23 -8.69
N SER A 38 14.07 -5.87 -9.15
CA SER A 38 14.02 -6.94 -10.15
C SER A 38 13.94 -8.32 -9.50
N ALA A 39 13.19 -9.25 -10.11
CA ALA A 39 13.21 -10.67 -9.77
C ALA A 39 13.52 -11.50 -11.02
N GLN A 40 14.61 -12.26 -10.94
CA GLN A 40 15.07 -13.12 -12.01
C GLN A 40 14.34 -14.47 -12.01
N GLY A 41 14.00 -14.98 -13.20
CA GLY A 41 13.35 -16.28 -13.36
C GLY A 41 11.95 -16.38 -12.74
N VAL A 42 11.36 -15.27 -12.29
CA VAL A 42 10.08 -15.28 -11.57
C VAL A 42 8.90 -15.79 -12.41
N ARG A 43 8.99 -15.71 -13.73
CA ARG A 43 7.96 -16.21 -14.66
C ARG A 43 8.07 -17.70 -14.95
N LEU A 44 9.18 -18.33 -14.60
CA LEU A 44 9.36 -19.76 -14.76
C LEU A 44 8.39 -20.53 -13.85
N ALA A 45 7.88 -21.66 -14.31
CA ALA A 45 6.91 -22.47 -13.57
C ALA A 45 7.44 -22.93 -12.19
N ALA A 46 8.73 -23.20 -12.08
CA ALA A 46 9.39 -23.63 -10.86
C ALA A 46 9.65 -22.49 -9.85
N SER A 47 9.37 -21.23 -10.22
CA SER A 47 9.67 -20.08 -9.34
C SER A 47 8.69 -19.96 -8.19
N LYS A 48 9.20 -20.07 -6.95
CA LYS A 48 8.42 -19.83 -5.72
C LYS A 48 8.01 -18.36 -5.57
N LEU A 49 8.82 -17.43 -6.09
CA LEU A 49 8.55 -15.98 -6.02
C LEU A 49 7.31 -15.55 -6.81
N ARG A 50 6.89 -16.35 -7.81
CA ARG A 50 5.76 -16.03 -8.69
C ARG A 50 4.45 -15.81 -7.94
N PHE A 51 4.24 -16.57 -6.88
CA PHE A 51 3.01 -16.48 -6.08
C PHE A 51 3.07 -15.36 -5.04
N SER A 52 4.24 -15.18 -4.39
CA SER A 52 4.42 -14.20 -3.32
C SER A 52 4.52 -12.74 -3.80
N LEU A 53 4.70 -12.51 -5.12
CA LEU A 53 4.93 -11.19 -5.70
C LEU A 53 3.84 -10.81 -6.73
N GLN A 54 2.59 -11.13 -6.43
CA GLN A 54 1.47 -10.63 -7.24
C GLN A 54 1.17 -9.16 -6.88
N PRO A 55 0.66 -8.33 -7.81
CA PRO A 55 0.13 -7.02 -7.44
C PRO A 55 -0.89 -7.14 -6.31
N LEU A 56 -0.85 -6.19 -5.38
CA LEU A 56 -1.62 -6.17 -4.13
C LEU A 56 -1.26 -7.28 -3.12
N SER A 57 -0.15 -8.01 -3.32
CA SER A 57 0.40 -8.86 -2.26
C SER A 57 1.14 -8.02 -1.23
N ILE A 58 1.00 -8.42 0.02
CA ILE A 58 1.82 -7.98 1.14
C ILE A 58 2.78 -9.13 1.44
N ALA A 59 4.08 -8.87 1.46
CA ALA A 59 5.10 -9.91 1.63
C ALA A 59 6.26 -9.48 2.51
N GLU A 60 6.89 -10.44 3.18
CA GLU A 60 8.25 -10.30 3.69
C GLU A 60 9.22 -10.55 2.54
N ILE A 61 10.10 -9.59 2.30
CA ILE A 61 10.97 -9.58 1.13
C ILE A 61 12.43 -9.50 1.57
N SER A 62 13.27 -10.34 0.97
CA SER A 62 14.72 -10.26 1.11
C SER A 62 15.30 -9.66 -0.18
N LEU A 63 16.10 -8.63 -0.02
CA LEU A 63 16.64 -7.81 -1.10
C LEU A 63 18.16 -7.78 -1.03
N VAL A 64 18.80 -7.66 -2.18
CA VAL A 64 20.21 -7.28 -2.28
C VAL A 64 20.35 -6.04 -3.17
N ARG A 65 21.25 -5.14 -2.78
CA ARG A 65 21.59 -3.97 -3.59
C ARG A 65 22.77 -4.30 -4.50
N GLY A 66 22.51 -4.30 -5.80
CA GLY A 66 23.55 -4.50 -6.82
C GLY A 66 23.85 -3.21 -7.59
N ARG A 67 24.76 -3.27 -8.57
CA ARG A 67 25.10 -2.14 -9.43
C ARG A 67 23.89 -1.64 -10.24
N ALA A 68 22.98 -2.54 -10.61
CA ALA A 68 21.79 -2.23 -11.39
C ALA A 68 20.52 -1.95 -10.54
N GLY A 69 20.67 -1.70 -9.23
CA GLY A 69 19.57 -1.44 -8.31
C GLY A 69 19.21 -2.65 -7.45
N TRP A 70 17.98 -2.68 -6.94
CA TRP A 70 17.48 -3.72 -6.05
C TRP A 70 17.13 -5.02 -6.79
N ARG A 71 17.47 -6.14 -6.15
CA ARG A 71 17.09 -7.48 -6.61
C ARG A 71 16.44 -8.25 -5.48
N ILE A 72 15.28 -8.83 -5.75
CA ILE A 72 14.58 -9.72 -4.82
C ILE A 72 15.26 -11.09 -4.88
N VAL A 73 15.69 -11.57 -3.72
CA VAL A 73 16.30 -12.90 -3.57
C VAL A 73 15.37 -13.89 -2.90
N ASN A 74 14.45 -13.42 -2.05
CA ASN A 74 13.40 -14.23 -1.45
C ASN A 74 12.15 -13.37 -1.19
N ALA A 75 10.97 -14.00 -1.16
CA ALA A 75 9.74 -13.39 -0.73
C ALA A 75 8.81 -14.45 -0.13
N ARG A 76 8.17 -14.09 1.00
CA ARG A 76 7.14 -14.89 1.67
C ARG A 76 5.88 -14.06 1.75
N GLU A 77 4.81 -14.51 1.12
CA GLU A 77 3.51 -13.85 1.16
C GLU A 77 2.98 -13.82 2.60
N ILE A 78 2.52 -12.66 3.04
CA ILE A 78 1.78 -12.46 4.29
C ILE A 78 0.28 -12.51 3.95
N SER A 79 -0.13 -11.76 2.92
CA SER A 79 -1.50 -11.69 2.45
C SER A 79 -1.54 -11.35 0.97
N ASN A 80 -2.55 -11.87 0.28
CA ASN A 80 -2.87 -11.45 -1.08
C ASN A 80 -4.23 -10.75 -1.08
N VAL A 81 -4.19 -9.44 -0.87
CA VAL A 81 -5.38 -8.59 -0.74
C VAL A 81 -6.30 -8.74 -1.96
N TYR A 82 -5.75 -8.80 -3.18
CA TYR A 82 -6.56 -8.96 -4.39
C TYR A 82 -7.44 -10.22 -4.35
N TRP A 83 -6.87 -11.37 -3.95
CA TRP A 83 -7.64 -12.61 -3.86
C TRP A 83 -8.77 -12.56 -2.86
N LEU A 84 -8.58 -11.84 -1.76
CA LEU A 84 -9.57 -11.67 -0.72
C LEU A 84 -10.71 -10.74 -1.14
N ILE A 85 -10.39 -9.66 -1.89
CA ILE A 85 -11.38 -8.64 -2.26
C ILE A 85 -11.88 -8.72 -3.72
N LYS A 86 -11.39 -9.64 -4.55
CA LYS A 86 -11.76 -9.74 -5.99
C LYS A 86 -13.25 -9.84 -6.26
N GLY A 87 -14.03 -10.38 -5.31
CA GLY A 87 -15.48 -10.44 -5.34
C GLY A 87 -16.20 -9.17 -4.86
N ILE A 88 -15.44 -8.14 -4.45
CA ILE A 88 -15.97 -6.88 -3.90
C ILE A 88 -15.46 -5.72 -4.77
N PRO A 89 -16.19 -5.32 -5.82
CA PRO A 89 -15.73 -4.28 -6.76
C PRO A 89 -15.31 -2.98 -6.10
N GLN A 90 -16.00 -2.56 -5.03
CA GLN A 90 -15.69 -1.36 -4.26
C GLN A 90 -14.34 -1.48 -3.54
N GLY A 91 -14.02 -2.64 -2.98
CA GLY A 91 -12.74 -2.92 -2.34
C GLY A 91 -11.58 -2.87 -3.33
N VAL A 92 -11.74 -3.49 -4.50
CA VAL A 92 -10.74 -3.44 -5.59
C VAL A 92 -10.54 -2.01 -6.08
N ALA A 93 -11.62 -1.26 -6.30
CA ALA A 93 -11.55 0.11 -6.78
C ALA A 93 -10.87 1.05 -5.76
N MET A 94 -11.25 0.97 -4.48
CA MET A 94 -10.64 1.73 -3.39
C MET A 94 -9.15 1.44 -3.28
N THR A 95 -8.77 0.17 -3.16
CA THR A 95 -7.37 -0.25 -3.05
C THR A 95 -6.55 0.26 -4.24
N SER A 96 -7.09 0.15 -5.46
CA SER A 96 -6.41 0.65 -6.66
C SER A 96 -6.20 2.17 -6.63
N ARG A 97 -7.19 2.95 -6.17
CA ARG A 97 -7.06 4.42 -6.07
C ARG A 97 -6.02 4.83 -5.04
N VAL A 98 -6.07 4.24 -3.84
CA VAL A 98 -5.11 4.52 -2.76
C VAL A 98 -3.68 4.18 -3.21
N LEU A 99 -3.45 3.00 -3.77
CA LEU A 99 -2.11 2.60 -4.21
C LEU A 99 -1.59 3.41 -5.41
N LYS A 100 -2.47 3.82 -6.33
CA LYS A 100 -2.09 4.76 -7.40
C LYS A 100 -1.66 6.12 -6.83
N LEU A 101 -2.36 6.63 -5.82
CA LEU A 101 -1.97 7.87 -5.15
C LEU A 101 -0.60 7.71 -4.48
N ILE A 102 -0.38 6.64 -3.73
CA ILE A 102 0.92 6.33 -3.12
C ILE A 102 2.01 6.27 -4.18
N ARG A 103 1.78 5.56 -5.28
CA ARG A 103 2.77 5.43 -6.36
C ARG A 103 3.13 6.78 -6.99
N ARG A 104 2.19 7.71 -7.01
CA ARG A 104 2.36 9.06 -7.56
C ARG A 104 3.05 10.02 -6.59
N LEU A 105 2.70 9.97 -5.31
CA LEU A 105 3.17 10.90 -4.29
C LEU A 105 4.50 10.48 -3.64
N VAL A 106 4.70 9.16 -3.43
CA VAL A 106 5.90 8.65 -2.78
C VAL A 106 6.98 8.42 -3.83
N THR A 107 7.98 9.27 -3.82
CA THR A 107 9.13 9.19 -4.72
C THR A 107 10.38 8.84 -3.94
N GLY A 108 11.12 7.81 -4.43
CA GLY A 108 12.43 7.46 -3.90
C GLY A 108 12.44 6.54 -2.69
N GLU A 109 13.66 6.25 -2.26
CA GLU A 109 14.00 5.26 -1.24
C GLU A 109 14.03 5.88 0.16
N GLU A 110 13.05 6.72 0.48
CA GLU A 110 12.92 7.35 1.79
C GLU A 110 12.00 6.55 2.69
N LYS A 111 12.53 6.11 3.84
CA LYS A 111 11.80 5.33 4.84
C LYS A 111 10.63 6.16 5.40
N ASN A 112 9.42 5.58 5.37
CA ASN A 112 8.24 6.15 6.00
C ASN A 112 7.40 5.05 6.64
N GLU A 113 7.76 4.68 7.87
CA GLU A 113 7.09 3.60 8.60
C GLU A 113 5.63 3.91 8.89
N ALA A 114 5.33 5.15 9.29
CA ALA A 114 3.96 5.56 9.64
C ALA A 114 3.02 5.39 8.44
N LEU A 115 3.45 5.83 7.25
CA LEU A 115 2.69 5.66 6.02
C LEU A 115 2.54 4.19 5.65
N PHE A 116 3.61 3.40 5.80
CA PHE A 116 3.55 1.96 5.51
C PHE A 116 2.57 1.26 6.44
N ASP A 117 2.67 1.50 7.76
CA ASP A 117 1.83 0.85 8.76
C ASP A 117 0.34 1.24 8.59
N CYS A 118 0.06 2.51 8.26
CA CYS A 118 -1.29 2.97 7.91
C CYS A 118 -1.89 2.19 6.72
N LEU A 119 -1.14 2.09 5.63
CA LEU A 119 -1.57 1.34 4.44
C LEU A 119 -1.71 -0.17 4.72
N PHE A 120 -0.77 -0.73 5.45
CA PHE A 120 -0.77 -2.14 5.82
C PHE A 120 -2.05 -2.51 6.59
N GLU A 121 -2.41 -1.74 7.63
CA GLU A 121 -3.63 -1.99 8.40
C GLU A 121 -4.91 -1.71 7.59
N GLY A 122 -4.93 -0.66 6.76
CA GLY A 122 -6.06 -0.38 5.87
C GLY A 122 -6.31 -1.50 4.84
N LEU A 123 -5.24 -2.04 4.25
CA LEU A 123 -5.33 -3.16 3.32
C LEU A 123 -5.80 -4.45 4.01
N ARG A 124 -5.34 -4.72 5.22
CA ARG A 124 -5.80 -5.86 6.03
C ARG A 124 -7.26 -5.72 6.44
N TYR A 125 -7.69 -4.51 6.77
CA TYR A 125 -9.10 -4.26 7.10
C TYR A 125 -10.01 -4.53 5.89
N VAL A 126 -9.69 -3.98 4.71
CA VAL A 126 -10.51 -4.21 3.51
C VAL A 126 -10.54 -5.69 3.09
N ALA A 127 -9.48 -6.42 3.40
CA ALA A 127 -9.38 -7.87 3.18
C ALA A 127 -10.14 -8.71 4.23
N GLY A 128 -10.75 -8.09 5.24
CA GLY A 128 -11.44 -8.79 6.33
C GLY A 128 -10.53 -9.50 7.34
N GLU A 129 -9.21 -9.22 7.29
CA GLU A 129 -8.23 -9.92 8.13
C GLU A 129 -8.15 -9.40 9.57
N VAL A 130 -8.65 -8.20 9.84
CA VAL A 130 -8.59 -7.58 11.17
C VAL A 130 -9.62 -8.20 12.11
N ASN A 131 -10.86 -8.38 11.65
CA ASN A 131 -11.99 -8.85 12.48
C ASN A 131 -12.58 -10.17 11.99
N GLY A 132 -11.99 -10.81 10.97
CA GLY A 132 -12.55 -12.00 10.33
C GLY A 132 -13.85 -11.75 9.55
N ILE A 133 -14.25 -10.49 9.37
CA ILE A 133 -15.49 -10.08 8.72
C ILE A 133 -15.18 -9.14 7.57
N MET A 134 -15.75 -9.42 6.40
CA MET A 134 -15.62 -8.55 5.24
C MET A 134 -16.37 -7.23 5.47
N PRO A 135 -15.72 -6.06 5.20
CA PRO A 135 -16.38 -4.78 5.41
C PRO A 135 -17.51 -4.55 4.40
N THR A 136 -18.53 -3.83 4.83
CA THR A 136 -19.63 -3.37 3.98
C THR A 136 -19.14 -2.31 3.00
N THR A 137 -19.88 -2.07 1.92
CA THR A 137 -19.60 -0.99 0.96
C THR A 137 -19.44 0.37 1.65
N LYS A 138 -20.27 0.66 2.66
CA LYS A 138 -20.21 1.90 3.44
C LYS A 138 -18.90 2.03 4.20
N GLN A 139 -18.45 0.95 4.84
CA GLN A 139 -17.18 0.89 5.58
C GLN A 139 -15.98 1.01 4.65
N ILE A 140 -16.02 0.39 3.46
CA ILE A 140 -14.97 0.54 2.45
C ILE A 140 -14.84 2.00 1.99
N MET A 141 -15.96 2.68 1.73
CA MET A 141 -15.93 4.10 1.36
C MET A 141 -15.37 4.97 2.49
N ASN A 142 -15.75 4.72 3.74
CA ASN A 142 -15.24 5.44 4.90
C ASN A 142 -13.74 5.21 5.09
N LEU A 143 -13.29 3.96 4.97
CA LEU A 143 -11.88 3.60 5.03
C LEU A 143 -11.07 4.34 3.97
N GLU A 144 -11.60 4.48 2.76
CA GLU A 144 -10.92 5.22 1.69
C GLU A 144 -10.65 6.67 2.11
N PHE A 145 -11.65 7.38 2.66
CA PHE A 145 -11.45 8.75 3.13
C PHE A 145 -10.37 8.84 4.22
N ILE A 146 -10.40 7.93 5.19
CA ILE A 146 -9.40 7.90 6.27
C ILE A 146 -8.01 7.69 5.69
N LEU A 147 -7.81 6.67 4.85
CA LEU A 147 -6.52 6.38 4.25
C LEU A 147 -5.99 7.53 3.40
N LEU A 148 -6.84 8.18 2.59
CA LEU A 148 -6.44 9.32 1.78
C LEU A 148 -5.99 10.51 2.64
N LEU A 149 -6.73 10.81 3.72
CA LEU A 149 -6.36 11.89 4.66
C LEU A 149 -5.05 11.58 5.38
N GLN A 150 -4.88 10.35 5.88
CA GLN A 150 -3.65 9.92 6.56
C GLN A 150 -2.44 9.94 5.62
N VAL A 151 -2.60 9.50 4.37
CA VAL A 151 -1.57 9.58 3.33
C VAL A 151 -1.15 11.02 3.07
N LEU A 152 -2.12 11.91 2.83
CA LEU A 152 -1.86 13.32 2.55
C LEU A 152 -1.22 14.03 3.75
N TYR A 153 -1.67 13.73 4.96
CA TYR A 153 -1.09 14.26 6.19
C TYR A 153 0.37 13.80 6.38
N THR A 154 0.62 12.49 6.28
CA THR A 154 1.94 11.91 6.51
C THR A 154 2.98 12.41 5.49
N LEU A 155 2.52 12.77 4.28
CA LEU A 155 3.36 13.34 3.23
C LEU A 155 3.43 14.89 3.29
N GLY A 156 2.77 15.52 4.25
CA GLY A 156 2.80 16.99 4.44
C GLY A 156 1.91 17.78 3.49
N TYR A 157 1.00 17.13 2.76
CA TYR A 157 0.07 17.79 1.82
C TYR A 157 -1.27 18.21 2.45
N PHE A 158 -1.49 17.86 3.71
CA PHE A 158 -2.73 18.15 4.42
C PHE A 158 -2.47 18.55 5.87
N ALA A 159 -3.01 19.70 6.29
CA ALA A 159 -3.06 20.13 7.67
C ALA A 159 -4.48 19.89 8.20
N PRO A 160 -4.70 18.91 9.09
CA PRO A 160 -6.03 18.54 9.53
C PRO A 160 -6.67 19.63 10.40
N PRO A 161 -7.93 20.03 10.13
CA PRO A 161 -8.69 20.83 11.05
C PRO A 161 -9.02 20.03 12.31
N THR A 162 -9.33 20.72 13.41
CA THR A 162 -9.60 20.11 14.73
C THR A 162 -10.63 18.97 14.64
N GLU A 163 -11.64 19.11 13.78
CA GLU A 163 -12.71 18.12 13.60
C GLU A 163 -12.28 16.82 12.93
N LEU A 164 -11.08 16.77 12.29
CA LEU A 164 -10.54 15.58 11.62
C LEU A 164 -9.28 15.02 12.32
N LEU A 165 -8.81 15.61 13.41
CA LEU A 165 -7.62 15.12 14.12
C LEU A 165 -7.77 13.68 14.62
N TRP A 166 -8.97 13.26 14.99
CA TRP A 166 -9.27 11.91 15.48
C TRP A 166 -8.99 10.81 14.44
N CYS A 167 -9.16 11.10 13.16
CA CYS A 167 -8.90 10.09 12.10
C CYS A 167 -7.44 10.10 11.62
N ILE A 168 -6.61 10.99 12.14
CA ILE A 168 -5.19 11.12 11.78
C ILE A 168 -4.29 10.53 12.87
N ASN A 169 -4.54 10.88 14.13
CA ASN A 169 -3.63 10.58 15.25
C ASN A 169 -3.87 9.19 15.84
N ASP A 170 -5.08 8.65 15.72
CA ASP A 170 -5.44 7.40 16.34
C ASP A 170 -5.22 6.20 15.37
N PRO A 171 -4.94 5.01 15.91
CA PRO A 171 -4.90 3.79 15.12
C PRO A 171 -6.23 3.50 14.44
N LEU A 172 -6.19 2.90 13.26
CA LEU A 172 -7.38 2.51 12.53
C LEU A 172 -8.25 1.56 13.37
N SER A 173 -9.51 1.94 13.60
CA SER A 173 -10.47 1.15 14.36
C SER A 173 -11.83 1.07 13.65
N PRO A 174 -12.66 0.05 13.95
CA PRO A 174 -14.02 -0.04 13.43
C PRO A 174 -14.87 1.19 13.77
N GLU A 175 -14.74 1.74 14.98
CA GLU A 175 -15.45 2.94 15.41
C GLU A 175 -15.03 4.16 14.58
N MET A 176 -13.73 4.31 14.33
CA MET A 176 -13.19 5.36 13.46
C MET A 176 -13.83 5.29 12.06
N ILE A 177 -13.92 4.08 11.50
CA ILE A 177 -14.50 3.87 10.18
C ILE A 177 -15.99 4.22 10.15
N GLU A 178 -16.77 3.84 11.17
CA GLU A 178 -18.18 4.21 11.24
C GLU A 178 -18.38 5.72 11.43
N ASN A 179 -17.58 6.35 12.30
CA ASN A 179 -17.64 7.79 12.59
C ASN A 179 -17.37 8.63 11.33
N MET A 180 -16.52 8.20 10.42
CA MET A 180 -16.21 8.90 9.16
C MET A 180 -17.47 9.18 8.33
N SER A 181 -18.55 8.43 8.53
CA SER A 181 -19.83 8.67 7.83
C SER A 181 -20.36 10.09 8.00
N THR A 182 -20.14 10.70 9.17
CA THR A 182 -20.58 12.08 9.50
C THR A 182 -19.70 13.12 8.82
N TYR A 183 -18.43 12.80 8.60
CA TYR A 183 -17.40 13.75 8.13
C TYR A 183 -17.07 13.63 6.65
N ARG A 184 -17.74 12.77 5.88
CA ARG A 184 -17.43 12.51 4.46
C ARG A 184 -17.35 13.77 3.60
N SER A 185 -18.29 14.70 3.77
CA SER A 185 -18.32 15.92 2.96
C SER A 185 -17.13 16.82 3.24
N ALA A 186 -16.77 16.99 4.51
CA ALA A 186 -15.59 17.73 4.92
C ALA A 186 -14.31 17.03 4.43
N ALA A 187 -14.20 15.73 4.64
CA ALA A 187 -13.08 14.92 4.19
C ALA A 187 -12.85 15.03 2.67
N LEU A 188 -13.93 14.92 1.88
CA LEU A 188 -13.86 15.05 0.42
C LEU A 188 -13.38 16.44 -0.01
N ALA A 189 -13.87 17.51 0.62
CA ALA A 189 -13.45 18.87 0.32
C ALA A 189 -11.96 19.07 0.58
N HIS A 190 -11.45 18.59 1.72
CA HIS A 190 -10.04 18.68 2.07
C HIS A 190 -9.15 17.83 1.17
N ILE A 191 -9.55 16.59 0.84
CA ILE A 191 -8.80 15.72 -0.08
C ILE A 191 -8.67 16.39 -1.46
N ASN A 192 -9.78 16.93 -1.99
CA ASN A 192 -9.76 17.59 -3.29
C ASN A 192 -8.88 18.85 -3.29
N SER A 193 -8.95 19.67 -2.24
CA SER A 193 -8.08 20.86 -2.08
C SER A 193 -6.62 20.44 -2.07
N SER A 194 -6.25 19.48 -1.22
CA SER A 194 -4.87 19.00 -1.08
C SER A 194 -4.32 18.40 -2.38
N ILE A 195 -5.13 17.60 -3.11
CA ILE A 195 -4.71 17.03 -4.39
C ILE A 195 -4.52 18.12 -5.44
N ASN A 196 -5.40 19.13 -5.49
CA ASN A 196 -5.27 20.26 -6.43
C ASN A 196 -4.03 21.12 -6.15
N GLU A 197 -3.69 21.32 -4.87
CA GLU A 197 -2.50 22.07 -4.46
C GLU A 197 -1.19 21.33 -4.79
N THR A 198 -1.21 20.01 -4.86
CA THR A 198 -0.03 19.20 -5.24
C THR A 198 0.34 19.35 -6.73
N GLN A 199 -0.46 20.04 -7.55
CA GLN A 199 -0.29 20.15 -8.99
C GLN A 199 -0.13 18.81 -9.73
N LEU A 200 -0.64 17.75 -9.18
CA LEU A 200 -0.47 16.38 -9.63
C LEU A 200 -1.69 15.89 -10.42
#